data_07a549f2e408ec564f6f35666baf8dd5
#
_entry.id   07a549f2e408ec564f6f35666baf8dd5
#
_cell.length_a   1.000
_cell.length_b   1.000
_cell.length_c   1.000
_cell.angle_alpha   90.00
_cell.angle_beta   90.00
_cell.angle_gamma   90.00
#
_symmetry.space_group_name_H-M   'P 1'
#
loop_
_entity.id
_entity.type
_entity.pdbx_description
1 polymer ?
#
loop_
_entity_poly.entity_id
_entity_poly.type
_entity_poly.pdbx_seq_one_letter_code
_entity_poly.pdbx_strand_id
1 'polypeptide(L)'
;LHAKHRIEPFSDTPWVKGLTGGSDDHAGLFIGQCFTEADCATLPEFIERVKRKKTSGGGKSNNFKSLAFALYKIACDFSQDGRGQKQSGPMAIINNLLFENKKPGLRNRLAMRGMKFRKRKEEKTQIVIRFLEGVVTDFMNHSNLSINEKIDKLYENIATMTDEFFAMIFESL
;
A
#
# COMPACT_ATOMS: atom_id res chain seq x y z
N LEU A 1 28.95 -6.55 -22.85
CA LEU A 1 28.09 -5.57 -23.55
C LEU A 1 28.87 -4.73 -24.55
N HIS A 2 30.02 -4.15 -24.15
CA HIS A 2 30.87 -3.34 -25.05
C HIS A 2 31.30 -4.13 -26.28
N ALA A 3 31.88 -5.32 -26.12
CA ALA A 3 32.37 -6.14 -27.24
C ALA A 3 31.25 -6.52 -28.22
N LYS A 4 30.02 -6.70 -27.78
CA LYS A 4 28.88 -7.12 -28.61
C LYS A 4 28.14 -5.95 -29.26
N HIS A 5 28.00 -4.83 -28.54
CA HIS A 5 27.13 -3.71 -28.94
C HIS A 5 27.89 -2.42 -29.25
N ARG A 6 29.21 -2.43 -29.12
CA ARG A 6 30.08 -1.24 -29.31
C ARG A 6 29.64 -0.02 -28.48
N ILE A 7 29.10 -0.30 -27.29
CA ILE A 7 28.66 0.73 -26.35
C ILE A 7 29.83 1.00 -25.41
N GLU A 8 30.38 2.21 -25.49
CA GLU A 8 31.42 2.65 -24.55
C GLU A 8 30.88 2.73 -23.13
N PRO A 9 31.66 2.26 -22.15
CA PRO A 9 31.25 2.40 -20.75
C PRO A 9 31.23 3.87 -20.37
N PHE A 10 30.22 4.25 -19.59
CA PHE A 10 30.05 5.62 -19.13
C PHE A 10 31.10 6.04 -18.07
N SER A 11 31.87 5.12 -17.53
CA SER A 11 32.93 5.38 -16.56
C SER A 11 34.07 4.38 -16.69
N ASP A 12 35.26 4.78 -16.22
CA ASP A 12 36.48 3.96 -16.22
C ASP A 12 36.36 2.70 -15.32
N THR A 13 35.34 2.67 -14.47
CA THR A 13 35.06 1.55 -13.55
C THR A 13 33.62 1.07 -13.71
N PRO A 14 33.20 0.54 -14.90
CA PRO A 14 31.83 0.17 -15.17
C PRO A 14 31.30 -1.00 -14.30
N TRP A 15 32.22 -1.79 -13.73
CA TRP A 15 31.92 -2.88 -12.80
C TRP A 15 31.60 -2.39 -11.37
N VAL A 16 32.02 -1.19 -11.00
CA VAL A 16 31.68 -0.58 -9.72
C VAL A 16 30.31 0.08 -9.85
N LYS A 17 29.36 -0.36 -9.06
CA LYS A 17 27.99 0.18 -9.05
C LYS A 17 27.85 1.24 -7.97
N GLY A 18 27.22 2.37 -8.29
CA GLY A 18 26.70 3.31 -7.30
C GLY A 18 25.38 2.81 -6.76
N LEU A 19 25.10 3.10 -5.50
CA LEU A 19 23.82 2.81 -4.88
C LEU A 19 22.90 4.03 -5.03
N THR A 20 21.70 3.79 -5.51
CA THR A 20 20.62 4.80 -5.56
C THR A 20 19.36 4.18 -5.00
N GLY A 21 18.56 4.97 -4.32
CA GLY A 21 17.24 4.59 -3.85
C GLY A 21 16.17 5.40 -4.61
N GLY A 22 15.05 4.76 -4.88
CA GLY A 22 13.87 5.39 -5.42
C GLY A 22 12.65 4.59 -5.01
N SER A 23 11.53 5.25 -4.74
CA SER A 23 10.31 4.57 -4.31
C SER A 23 9.66 3.74 -5.41
N ASP A 24 9.91 4.07 -6.68
CA ASP A 24 9.24 3.47 -7.86
C ASP A 24 7.71 3.34 -7.67
N ASP A 25 7.13 4.40 -7.10
CA ASP A 25 5.74 4.38 -6.65
C ASP A 25 4.81 4.97 -7.70
N HIS A 26 4.05 4.12 -8.35
CA HIS A 26 3.03 4.49 -9.34
C HIS A 26 1.64 4.75 -8.72
N ALA A 27 1.46 4.45 -7.45
CA ALA A 27 0.18 4.59 -6.75
C ALA A 27 0.07 5.89 -5.95
N GLY A 28 1.15 6.65 -5.80
CA GLY A 28 1.19 7.87 -4.99
C GLY A 28 1.13 7.65 -3.49
N LEU A 29 1.37 6.40 -3.01
CA LEU A 29 1.28 6.03 -1.59
C LEU A 29 2.62 6.10 -0.85
N PHE A 30 3.71 5.83 -1.55
CA PHE A 30 5.04 5.61 -0.97
C PHE A 30 6.10 6.55 -1.55
N ILE A 31 5.68 7.67 -2.13
CA ILE A 31 6.59 8.68 -2.72
C ILE A 31 7.59 9.14 -1.65
N GLY A 32 8.88 9.07 -2.02
CA GLY A 32 9.97 9.48 -1.13
C GLY A 32 10.26 8.52 0.03
N GLN A 33 9.57 7.38 0.13
CA GLN A 33 9.83 6.39 1.16
C GLN A 33 11.22 5.75 1.04
N CYS A 34 11.70 5.57 -0.19
CA CYS A 34 13.07 5.18 -0.50
C CYS A 34 13.70 6.29 -1.35
N PHE A 35 14.91 6.69 -1.02
CA PHE A 35 15.56 7.85 -1.61
C PHE A 35 17.07 7.65 -1.72
N THR A 36 17.72 8.51 -2.52
CA THR A 36 19.17 8.56 -2.66
C THR A 36 19.74 9.65 -1.77
N GLU A 37 20.78 9.33 -1.04
CA GLU A 37 21.51 10.26 -0.18
C GLU A 37 22.93 10.51 -0.71
N ALA A 38 23.41 11.73 -0.53
CA ALA A 38 24.79 12.11 -0.76
C ALA A 38 25.20 13.25 0.17
N ASP A 39 26.45 13.25 0.59
CA ASP A 39 27.03 14.34 1.36
C ASP A 39 27.38 15.50 0.43
N CYS A 40 26.45 16.45 0.27
CA CYS A 40 26.56 17.62 -0.59
C CYS A 40 25.63 18.74 -0.12
N ALA A 41 25.98 19.98 -0.45
CA ALA A 41 25.20 21.16 -0.08
C ALA A 41 24.32 21.68 -1.24
N THR A 42 24.63 21.29 -2.49
CA THR A 42 23.97 21.82 -3.67
C THR A 42 23.55 20.71 -4.65
N LEU A 43 22.56 20.99 -5.50
CA LEU A 43 22.11 20.05 -6.52
C LEU A 43 23.22 19.69 -7.54
N PRO A 44 24.06 20.63 -8.04
CA PRO A 44 25.19 20.26 -8.90
C PRO A 44 26.16 19.28 -8.23
N GLU A 45 26.48 19.50 -6.95
CA GLU A 45 27.31 18.58 -6.17
C GLU A 45 26.66 17.22 -6.02
N PHE A 46 25.35 17.17 -5.79
CA PHE A 46 24.60 15.91 -5.72
C PHE A 46 24.75 15.12 -7.04
N ILE A 47 24.56 15.76 -8.18
CA ILE A 47 24.71 15.14 -9.50
C ILE A 47 26.14 14.59 -9.69
N GLU A 48 27.17 15.33 -9.27
CA GLU A 48 28.56 14.88 -9.31
C GLU A 48 28.80 13.67 -8.38
N ARG A 49 28.18 13.64 -7.20
CA ARG A 49 28.25 12.49 -6.30
C ARG A 49 27.62 11.23 -6.91
N VAL A 50 26.47 11.39 -7.59
CA VAL A 50 25.82 10.29 -8.32
C VAL A 50 26.74 9.77 -9.43
N LYS A 51 27.31 10.65 -10.28
CA LYS A 51 28.24 10.26 -11.34
C LYS A 51 29.47 9.54 -10.80
N ARG A 52 30.01 10.03 -9.68
CA ARG A 52 31.17 9.41 -9.00
C ARG A 52 30.81 8.18 -8.15
N LYS A 53 29.54 7.75 -8.16
CA LYS A 53 29.07 6.58 -7.40
C LYS A 53 29.28 6.72 -5.88
N LYS A 54 29.25 7.97 -5.37
CA LYS A 54 29.40 8.32 -3.96
C LYS A 54 28.04 8.67 -3.35
N THR A 55 27.12 7.74 -3.47
CA THR A 55 25.75 7.84 -2.98
C THR A 55 25.36 6.60 -2.22
N SER A 56 24.40 6.72 -1.32
CA SER A 56 23.77 5.63 -0.60
C SER A 56 22.25 5.65 -0.82
N GLY A 57 21.61 4.52 -0.64
CA GLY A 57 20.16 4.42 -0.55
C GLY A 57 19.71 4.60 0.89
N GLY A 58 18.74 5.48 1.11
CA GLY A 58 18.11 5.70 2.41
C GLY A 58 16.62 5.32 2.40
N GLY A 59 16.01 5.32 3.60
CA GLY A 59 14.59 5.07 3.77
C GLY A 59 14.22 3.59 3.89
N LYS A 60 12.96 3.29 3.58
CA LYS A 60 12.36 1.95 3.74
C LYS A 60 12.14 1.31 2.38
N SER A 61 12.68 0.12 2.18
CA SER A 61 12.47 -0.68 0.97
C SER A 61 11.00 -1.11 0.85
N ASN A 62 10.51 -1.15 -0.38
CA ASN A 62 9.23 -1.78 -0.69
C ASN A 62 9.29 -3.29 -0.42
N ASN A 63 8.17 -3.84 -0.02
CA ASN A 63 7.96 -5.26 0.20
C ASN A 63 6.67 -5.72 -0.51
N PHE A 64 6.36 -7.02 -0.41
CA PHE A 64 5.17 -7.56 -1.08
C PHE A 64 3.85 -6.92 -0.60
N LYS A 65 3.79 -6.46 0.66
CA LYS A 65 2.61 -5.79 1.20
C LYS A 65 2.43 -4.43 0.53
N SER A 66 3.50 -3.59 0.48
CA SER A 66 3.44 -2.29 -0.18
C SER A 66 3.12 -2.42 -1.67
N LEU A 67 3.67 -3.44 -2.35
CA LEU A 67 3.36 -3.73 -3.75
C LEU A 67 1.89 -4.10 -3.94
N ALA A 68 1.35 -5.00 -3.11
CA ALA A 68 -0.05 -5.41 -3.17
C ALA A 68 -1.00 -4.21 -2.99
N PHE A 69 -0.68 -3.30 -2.05
CA PHE A 69 -1.45 -2.09 -1.84
C PHE A 69 -1.35 -1.08 -2.98
N ALA A 70 -0.16 -0.92 -3.57
CA ALA A 70 0.04 -0.09 -4.74
C ALA A 70 -0.81 -0.59 -5.92
N LEU A 71 -0.77 -1.89 -6.21
CA LEU A 71 -1.60 -2.52 -7.25
C LEU A 71 -3.10 -2.36 -6.97
N TYR A 72 -3.52 -2.57 -5.74
CA TYR A 72 -4.90 -2.37 -5.33
C TYR A 72 -5.36 -0.92 -5.54
N LYS A 73 -4.53 0.06 -5.13
CA LYS A 73 -4.83 1.49 -5.31
C LYS A 73 -4.96 1.85 -6.80
N ILE A 74 -4.01 1.40 -7.62
CA ILE A 74 -4.03 1.63 -9.08
C ILE A 74 -5.31 1.02 -9.69
N ALA A 75 -5.66 -0.21 -9.33
CA ALA A 75 -6.87 -0.86 -9.81
C ALA A 75 -8.14 -0.11 -9.39
N CYS A 76 -8.18 0.41 -8.16
CA CYS A 76 -9.29 1.24 -7.68
C CYS A 76 -9.43 2.54 -8.46
N ASP A 77 -8.32 3.26 -8.67
CA ASP A 77 -8.30 4.52 -9.41
C ASP A 77 -8.75 4.30 -10.86
N PHE A 78 -8.19 3.30 -11.53
CA PHE A 78 -8.57 2.93 -12.89
C PHE A 78 -10.06 2.59 -13.02
N SER A 79 -10.62 1.88 -12.03
CA SER A 79 -12.04 1.54 -12.02
C SER A 79 -12.96 2.76 -11.82
N GLN A 80 -12.47 3.81 -11.17
CA GLN A 80 -13.20 5.06 -10.96
C GLN A 80 -13.17 5.95 -12.20
N ASP A 81 -12.02 6.09 -12.82
CA ASP A 81 -11.84 6.96 -14.01
C ASP A 81 -12.60 6.43 -15.24
N GLY A 82 -12.68 5.11 -15.39
CA GLY A 82 -13.31 4.49 -16.57
C GLY A 82 -14.84 4.50 -16.61
N ARG A 83 -15.54 4.76 -15.49
CA ARG A 83 -17.00 4.59 -15.40
C ARG A 83 -17.77 5.74 -14.78
N GLY A 84 -17.12 6.76 -14.24
CA GLY A 84 -17.81 7.86 -13.52
C GLY A 84 -18.65 7.37 -12.33
N GLN A 85 -18.59 6.09 -11.99
CA GLN A 85 -19.37 5.50 -10.90
C GLN A 85 -18.64 5.69 -9.58
N LYS A 86 -19.23 6.48 -8.67
CA LYS A 86 -18.79 6.53 -7.29
C LYS A 86 -18.87 5.13 -6.69
N GLN A 87 -17.76 4.64 -6.20
CA GLN A 87 -17.75 3.39 -5.44
C GLN A 87 -18.78 3.45 -4.31
N SER A 88 -19.57 2.41 -4.17
CA SER A 88 -20.57 2.28 -3.12
C SER A 88 -20.36 0.98 -2.34
N GLY A 89 -20.84 0.93 -1.11
CA GLY A 89 -20.75 -0.25 -0.28
C GLY A 89 -19.48 -0.32 0.61
N PRO A 90 -19.18 -1.50 1.18
CA PRO A 90 -18.09 -1.65 2.15
C PRO A 90 -16.71 -1.27 1.62
N MET A 91 -16.43 -1.57 0.35
CA MET A 91 -15.14 -1.25 -0.27
C MET A 91 -14.90 0.25 -0.39
N ALA A 92 -15.95 1.04 -0.66
CA ALA A 92 -15.85 2.50 -0.66
C ALA A 92 -15.48 3.05 0.74
N ILE A 93 -15.99 2.44 1.80
CA ILE A 93 -15.66 2.83 3.17
C ILE A 93 -14.19 2.54 3.46
N ILE A 94 -13.70 1.36 3.08
CA ILE A 94 -12.29 0.97 3.26
C ILE A 94 -11.39 1.92 2.47
N ASN A 95 -11.69 2.19 1.22
CA ASN A 95 -10.90 3.08 0.37
C ASN A 95 -10.82 4.50 0.94
N ASN A 96 -11.94 5.05 1.38
CA ASN A 96 -11.98 6.38 1.99
C ASN A 96 -11.15 6.45 3.29
N LEU A 97 -11.18 5.40 4.11
CA LEU A 97 -10.39 5.32 5.33
C LEU A 97 -8.90 5.13 5.06
N LEU A 98 -8.55 4.25 4.10
CA LEU A 98 -7.16 3.95 3.77
C LEU A 98 -6.46 5.11 3.06
N PHE A 99 -7.08 5.64 2.02
CA PHE A 99 -6.42 6.55 1.09
C PHE A 99 -6.80 8.02 1.27
N GLU A 100 -8.01 8.31 1.74
CA GLU A 100 -8.49 9.69 1.83
C GLU A 100 -8.56 10.24 3.26
N ASN A 101 -8.27 9.42 4.28
CA ASN A 101 -8.43 9.79 5.70
C ASN A 101 -9.83 10.31 6.06
N LYS A 102 -10.84 10.03 5.26
CA LYS A 102 -12.21 10.47 5.47
C LYS A 102 -12.96 9.52 6.37
N LYS A 103 -13.52 10.04 7.47
CA LYS A 103 -14.41 9.25 8.33
C LYS A 103 -15.70 8.88 7.58
N PRO A 104 -16.21 7.64 7.75
CA PRO A 104 -17.45 7.23 7.09
C PRO A 104 -18.61 8.14 7.53
N GLY A 105 -19.35 8.67 6.56
CA GLY A 105 -20.53 9.50 6.79
C GLY A 105 -21.64 8.73 7.51
N LEU A 106 -22.63 9.45 8.07
CA LEU A 106 -23.77 8.87 8.79
C LEU A 106 -24.49 7.77 8.00
N ARG A 107 -24.68 7.96 6.69
CA ARG A 107 -25.30 6.97 5.80
C ARG A 107 -24.52 5.65 5.73
N ASN A 108 -23.20 5.73 5.65
CA ASN A 108 -22.34 4.56 5.62
C ASN A 108 -22.30 3.85 6.99
N ARG A 109 -22.33 4.59 8.10
CA ARG A 109 -22.45 4.04 9.45
C ARG A 109 -23.78 3.32 9.68
N LEU A 110 -24.88 3.89 9.17
CA LEU A 110 -26.20 3.26 9.23
C LEU A 110 -26.27 2.02 8.34
N ALA A 111 -25.69 2.06 7.13
CA ALA A 111 -25.59 0.90 6.25
C ALA A 111 -24.82 -0.26 6.89
N MET A 112 -23.70 0.03 7.58
CA MET A 112 -22.94 -0.98 8.33
C MET A 112 -23.75 -1.57 9.49
N ARG A 113 -24.46 -0.72 10.26
CA ARG A 113 -25.39 -1.21 11.31
C ARG A 113 -26.49 -2.08 10.72
N GLY A 114 -27.06 -1.69 9.58
CA GLY A 114 -28.10 -2.46 8.88
C GLY A 114 -27.61 -3.83 8.40
N MET A 115 -26.34 -3.97 8.05
CA MET A 115 -25.74 -5.27 7.71
C MET A 115 -25.71 -6.22 8.90
N LYS A 116 -25.49 -5.73 10.14
CA LYS A 116 -25.57 -6.53 11.36
C LYS A 116 -26.95 -7.17 11.57
N PHE A 117 -28.02 -6.43 11.29
CA PHE A 117 -29.39 -6.93 11.50
C PHE A 117 -29.86 -7.90 10.42
N ARG A 118 -29.34 -7.81 9.21
CA ARG A 118 -29.80 -8.62 8.07
C ARG A 118 -29.26 -10.06 8.04
N LYS A 119 -28.32 -10.44 8.94
CA LYS A 119 -27.46 -11.60 8.73
C LYS A 119 -27.28 -12.52 9.92
N ARG A 120 -28.33 -13.20 10.28
CA ARG A 120 -28.23 -14.37 11.17
C ARG A 120 -28.05 -15.71 10.43
N LYS A 121 -27.87 -15.74 9.09
CA LYS A 121 -28.01 -16.99 8.33
C LYS A 121 -26.76 -17.60 7.67
N GLU A 122 -25.63 -16.90 7.58
CA GLU A 122 -24.43 -17.47 6.94
C GLU A 122 -23.16 -17.13 7.71
N GLU A 123 -22.49 -18.12 8.30
CA GLU A 123 -21.24 -17.95 9.05
C GLU A 123 -20.14 -17.27 8.25
N LYS A 124 -19.96 -17.67 6.99
CA LYS A 124 -18.96 -17.05 6.06
C LYS A 124 -19.13 -15.54 5.94
N THR A 125 -20.35 -15.07 5.97
CA THR A 125 -20.64 -13.64 5.88
C THR A 125 -20.40 -12.93 7.21
N GLN A 126 -20.49 -13.60 8.32
CA GLN A 126 -20.18 -13.03 9.63
C GLN A 126 -18.68 -12.79 9.80
N ILE A 127 -17.82 -13.65 9.25
CA ILE A 127 -16.36 -13.44 9.24
C ILE A 127 -16.01 -12.15 8.50
N VAL A 128 -16.56 -11.97 7.30
CA VAL A 128 -16.34 -10.74 6.50
C VAL A 128 -16.86 -9.49 7.22
N ILE A 129 -18.00 -9.58 7.91
CA ILE A 129 -18.55 -8.43 8.66
C ILE A 129 -17.65 -8.09 9.84
N ARG A 130 -17.19 -9.09 10.62
CA ARG A 130 -16.25 -8.86 11.74
C ARG A 130 -14.97 -8.23 11.27
N PHE A 131 -14.41 -8.73 10.16
CA PHE A 131 -13.23 -8.14 9.52
C PHE A 131 -13.45 -6.65 9.17
N LEU A 132 -14.54 -6.32 8.48
CA LEU A 132 -14.85 -4.94 8.11
C LEU A 132 -15.06 -4.05 9.35
N GLU A 133 -15.68 -4.55 10.38
CA GLU A 133 -15.86 -3.84 11.65
C GLU A 133 -14.52 -3.60 12.36
N GLY A 134 -13.65 -4.60 12.39
CA GLY A 134 -12.30 -4.48 12.94
C GLY A 134 -11.52 -3.38 12.23
N VAL A 135 -11.42 -3.44 10.91
CA VAL A 135 -10.72 -2.44 10.09
C VAL A 135 -11.26 -1.03 10.31
N VAL A 136 -12.59 -0.88 10.29
CA VAL A 136 -13.21 0.45 10.48
C VAL A 136 -12.98 0.96 11.90
N THR A 137 -13.10 0.11 12.91
CA THR A 137 -12.89 0.47 14.31
C THR A 137 -11.45 0.91 14.54
N ASP A 138 -10.49 0.14 14.05
CA ASP A 138 -9.06 0.45 14.19
C ASP A 138 -8.71 1.79 13.52
N PHE A 139 -9.19 2.02 12.30
CA PHE A 139 -8.91 3.26 11.59
C PHE A 139 -9.65 4.47 12.14
N MET A 140 -10.82 4.28 12.74
CA MET A 140 -11.53 5.36 13.44
C MET A 140 -10.87 5.76 14.74
N ASN A 141 -10.33 4.78 15.48
CA ASN A 141 -9.67 5.02 16.75
C ASN A 141 -8.27 5.63 16.58
N HIS A 142 -7.63 5.38 15.44
CA HIS A 142 -6.28 5.80 15.13
C HIS A 142 -6.24 6.67 13.86
N SER A 143 -6.93 7.81 13.89
CA SER A 143 -7.06 8.70 12.72
C SER A 143 -5.73 9.29 12.21
N ASN A 144 -4.66 9.27 13.02
CA ASN A 144 -3.37 9.86 12.69
C ASN A 144 -2.30 8.83 12.24
N LEU A 145 -2.70 7.59 11.94
CA LEU A 145 -1.77 6.58 11.46
C LEU A 145 -1.20 6.94 10.08
N SER A 146 0.09 6.73 9.92
CA SER A 146 0.74 6.75 8.62
C SER A 146 0.18 5.64 7.71
N ILE A 147 0.39 5.78 6.40
CA ILE A 147 -0.08 4.76 5.44
C ILE A 147 0.53 3.37 5.73
N ASN A 148 1.77 3.30 6.16
CA ASN A 148 2.44 2.04 6.52
C ASN A 148 1.78 1.37 7.72
N GLU A 149 1.49 2.12 8.78
CA GLU A 149 0.81 1.59 9.96
C GLU A 149 -0.61 1.11 9.65
N LYS A 150 -1.33 1.82 8.75
CA LYS A 150 -2.64 1.37 8.27
C LYS A 150 -2.56 0.06 7.49
N ILE A 151 -1.55 -0.08 6.65
CA ILE A 151 -1.30 -1.30 5.89
C ILE A 151 -1.00 -2.47 6.83
N ASP A 152 -0.12 -2.28 7.81
CA ASP A 152 0.23 -3.33 8.76
C ASP A 152 -1.00 -3.78 9.56
N LYS A 153 -1.80 -2.85 10.09
CA LYS A 153 -3.07 -3.16 10.78
C LYS A 153 -4.07 -3.90 9.88
N LEU A 154 -4.20 -3.51 8.62
CA LEU A 154 -5.08 -4.20 7.69
C LEU A 154 -4.62 -5.64 7.46
N TYR A 155 -3.31 -5.87 7.35
CA TYR A 155 -2.76 -7.22 7.22
C TYR A 155 -3.00 -8.08 8.45
N GLU A 156 -2.87 -7.53 9.66
CA GLU A 156 -3.21 -8.23 10.91
C GLU A 156 -4.68 -8.66 10.92
N ASN A 157 -5.59 -7.78 10.54
CA ASN A 157 -7.02 -8.10 10.44
C ASN A 157 -7.31 -9.16 9.36
N ILE A 158 -6.62 -9.11 8.20
CA ILE A 158 -6.74 -10.13 7.14
C ILE A 158 -6.24 -11.48 7.64
N ALA A 159 -5.09 -11.52 8.32
CA ALA A 159 -4.55 -12.76 8.87
C ALA A 159 -5.53 -13.41 9.84
N THR A 160 -6.05 -12.64 10.80
CA THR A 160 -7.06 -13.13 11.76
C THR A 160 -8.31 -13.68 11.06
N MET A 161 -8.83 -12.96 10.05
CA MET A 161 -9.98 -13.42 9.26
C MET A 161 -9.69 -14.73 8.51
N THR A 162 -8.48 -14.85 7.97
CA THR A 162 -8.05 -16.05 7.24
C THR A 162 -7.97 -17.25 8.17
N ASP A 163 -7.42 -17.08 9.37
CA ASP A 163 -7.33 -18.13 10.39
C ASP A 163 -8.73 -18.60 10.84
N GLU A 164 -9.64 -17.66 11.12
CA GLU A 164 -11.02 -17.98 11.45
C GLU A 164 -11.74 -18.73 10.31
N PHE A 165 -11.48 -18.36 9.06
CA PHE A 165 -12.08 -19.01 7.90
C PHE A 165 -11.56 -20.45 7.74
N PHE A 166 -10.26 -20.67 7.90
CA PHE A 166 -9.68 -22.02 7.86
C PHE A 166 -10.16 -22.89 9.01
N ALA A 167 -10.21 -22.36 10.24
CA ALA A 167 -10.74 -23.08 11.37
C ALA A 167 -12.17 -23.58 11.10
N MET A 168 -13.04 -22.72 10.57
CA MET A 168 -14.43 -23.08 10.23
C MET A 168 -14.50 -24.18 9.14
N ILE A 169 -13.59 -24.15 8.14
CA ILE A 169 -13.55 -25.23 7.12
C ILE A 169 -13.14 -26.56 7.76
N PHE A 170 -12.10 -26.55 8.60
CA PHE A 170 -11.62 -27.78 9.25
C PHE A 170 -12.60 -28.36 10.27
N GLU A 171 -13.39 -27.52 10.93
CA GLU A 171 -14.45 -27.98 11.83
C GLU A 171 -15.66 -28.59 11.08
N SER A 172 -15.81 -28.27 9.80
CA SER A 172 -16.89 -28.74 8.94
C SER A 172 -16.56 -30.02 8.15
N LEU A 173 -15.33 -30.50 8.20
CA LEU A 173 -14.83 -31.74 7.61
C LEU A 173 -14.86 -32.89 8.61
#